data_01ba7f1cb42ca18eeccaa0328a67ddb0
#
_entry.id   01ba7f1cb42ca18eeccaa0328a67ddb0
#
_cell.length_a   1.000
_cell.length_b   1.000
_cell.length_c   1.000
_cell.angle_alpha   90.00
_cell.angle_beta   90.00
_cell.angle_gamma   90.00
#
_symmetry.space_group_name_H-M   'P 1'
#
loop_
_entity.id
_entity.type
_entity.pdbx_description
1 polymer ?
#
loop_
_entity_poly.entity_id
_entity_poly.type
_entity_poly.pdbx_seq_one_letter_code
_entity_poly.pdbx_strand_id
1 'polypeptide(L)'
;VFGRITGWGQTGPLSPRAGHDINYIALSGLLHQVGPRGGKPVPPLNVVGDYGGGGLLLAFGVVCALLERGRSGRGQVVDAAMVDGAVSFLAATIGLRGMGLW
;
A
#
# COMPACT_ATOMS: atom_id res chain seq x y z
N VAL A 1 19.79 7.93 -0.88
CA VAL A 1 18.47 7.30 -0.85
C VAL A 1 17.57 8.00 -1.85
N PHE A 2 16.90 7.24 -2.67
CA PHE A 2 15.93 7.72 -3.65
C PHE A 2 14.58 7.04 -3.39
N GLY A 3 13.52 7.84 -3.15
CA GLY A 3 12.16 7.35 -2.96
C GLY A 3 11.28 7.62 -4.17
N ARG A 4 10.46 6.67 -4.56
CA ARG A 4 9.40 6.85 -5.57
C ARG A 4 8.11 6.19 -5.13
N ILE A 5 7.00 6.79 -5.53
CA ILE A 5 5.65 6.28 -5.28
C ILE A 5 4.98 5.97 -6.63
N THR A 6 4.32 4.85 -6.70
CA THR A 6 3.58 4.39 -7.88
C THR A 6 2.25 3.78 -7.47
N GLY A 7 1.34 3.62 -8.44
CA GLY A 7 0.09 2.90 -8.19
C GLY A 7 0.29 1.39 -8.05
N TRP A 8 1.07 0.81 -8.97
CA TRP A 8 1.11 -0.63 -9.22
C TRP A 8 2.50 -1.26 -9.11
N GLY A 9 3.51 -0.49 -8.70
CA GLY A 9 4.90 -0.93 -8.75
C GLY A 9 5.54 -0.73 -10.13
N GLN A 10 6.76 -1.25 -10.29
CA GLN A 10 7.58 -1.08 -11.50
C GLN A 10 7.46 -2.23 -12.49
N THR A 11 6.84 -3.32 -12.08
CA THR A 11 6.73 -4.55 -12.87
C THR A 11 5.29 -5.04 -12.91
N GLY A 12 5.01 -5.97 -13.81
CA GLY A 12 3.68 -6.54 -13.97
C GLY A 12 2.78 -5.80 -14.97
N PRO A 13 1.62 -6.37 -15.30
CA PRO A 13 0.77 -5.89 -16.41
C PRO A 13 0.12 -4.53 -16.13
N LEU A 14 0.01 -4.12 -14.87
CA LEU A 14 -0.59 -2.85 -14.49
C LEU A 14 0.44 -1.72 -14.33
N SER A 15 1.74 -2.01 -14.28
CA SER A 15 2.78 -1.00 -14.05
C SER A 15 2.72 0.21 -15.01
N PRO A 16 2.39 0.08 -16.32
CA PRO A 16 2.27 1.21 -17.22
C PRO A 16 0.88 1.89 -17.18
N ARG A 17 -0.03 1.43 -16.31
CA ARG A 17 -1.40 1.94 -16.25
C ARG A 17 -1.55 3.04 -15.21
N ALA A 18 -2.36 4.05 -15.54
CA ALA A 18 -2.84 5.00 -14.56
C ALA A 18 -3.80 4.32 -13.57
N GLY A 19 -3.87 4.85 -12.37
CA GLY A 19 -4.80 4.41 -11.35
C GLY A 19 -4.96 5.50 -10.30
N HIS A 20 -5.98 5.36 -9.46
CA HIS A 20 -6.29 6.23 -8.34
C HIS A 20 -6.57 5.39 -7.09
N ASP A 21 -6.63 6.02 -5.92
CA ASP A 21 -6.84 5.37 -4.63
C ASP A 21 -7.86 4.22 -4.69
N ILE A 22 -9.05 4.50 -5.22
CA ILE A 22 -10.15 3.52 -5.28
C ILE A 22 -9.77 2.26 -6.08
N ASN A 23 -8.92 2.38 -7.09
CA ASN A 23 -8.46 1.21 -7.86
C ASN A 23 -7.53 0.34 -7.01
N TYR A 24 -6.63 0.96 -6.24
CA TYR A 24 -5.67 0.26 -5.39
C TYR A 24 -6.36 -0.44 -4.23
N ILE A 25 -7.27 0.26 -3.54
CA ILE A 25 -8.02 -0.32 -2.42
C ILE A 25 -9.04 -1.36 -2.88
N ALA A 26 -9.59 -1.23 -4.09
CA ALA A 26 -10.48 -2.25 -4.66
C ALA A 26 -9.73 -3.54 -4.99
N LEU A 27 -8.59 -3.43 -5.70
CA LEU A 27 -7.81 -4.60 -6.10
C LEU A 27 -7.21 -5.33 -4.89
N SER A 28 -6.76 -4.58 -3.87
CA SER A 28 -6.26 -5.17 -2.62
C SER A 28 -7.32 -5.89 -1.79
N GLY A 29 -8.62 -5.64 -2.06
CA GLY A 29 -9.73 -6.14 -1.26
C GLY A 29 -10.08 -5.25 -0.05
N LEU A 30 -9.31 -4.17 0.20
CA LEU A 30 -9.54 -3.28 1.32
C LEU A 30 -10.90 -2.59 1.21
N LEU A 31 -11.27 -2.13 0.02
CA LEU A 31 -12.55 -1.46 -0.22
C LEU A 31 -13.75 -2.33 0.20
N HIS A 32 -13.66 -3.65 0.02
CA HIS A 32 -14.70 -4.59 0.43
C HIS A 32 -14.90 -4.62 1.95
N GLN A 33 -13.89 -4.28 2.73
CA GLN A 33 -13.94 -4.27 4.20
C GLN A 33 -14.51 -2.97 4.78
N VAL A 34 -14.72 -1.95 3.94
CA VAL A 34 -15.18 -0.63 4.38
C VAL A 34 -16.62 -0.42 3.96
N GLY A 35 -17.52 -0.36 4.93
CA GLY A 35 -18.96 -0.14 4.70
C GLY A 35 -19.85 -0.96 5.64
N PRO A 36 -21.17 -0.78 5.55
CA PRO A 36 -22.10 -1.54 6.35
C PRO A 36 -22.20 -3.00 5.87
N ARG A 37 -22.39 -3.92 6.80
CA ARG A 37 -22.60 -5.34 6.46
C ARG A 37 -23.81 -5.51 5.54
N GLY A 38 -23.61 -6.20 4.41
CA GLY A 38 -24.65 -6.40 3.40
C GLY A 38 -24.96 -5.18 2.54
N GLY A 39 -24.26 -4.06 2.75
CA GLY A 39 -24.36 -2.84 1.94
C GLY A 39 -23.28 -2.72 0.88
N LYS A 40 -23.29 -1.60 0.17
CA LYS A 40 -22.23 -1.26 -0.78
C LYS A 40 -20.98 -0.78 -0.03
N PRO A 41 -19.77 -1.12 -0.51
CA PRO A 41 -18.54 -0.54 0.01
C PRO A 41 -18.55 0.99 -0.06
N VAL A 42 -17.95 1.64 0.93
CA VAL A 42 -17.85 3.11 1.01
C VAL A 42 -16.38 3.51 0.91
N PRO A 43 -15.96 4.15 -0.20
CA PRO A 43 -14.59 4.61 -0.32
C PRO A 43 -14.23 5.65 0.75
N PRO A 44 -13.14 5.48 1.52
CA PRO A 44 -12.70 6.45 2.54
C PRO A 44 -11.91 7.60 1.93
N LEU A 45 -12.45 8.27 0.92
CA LEU A 45 -11.73 9.24 0.08
C LEU A 45 -10.46 8.62 -0.53
N ASN A 46 -9.40 9.41 -0.66
CA ASN A 46 -8.07 8.93 -1.09
C ASN A 46 -7.07 8.82 0.07
N VAL A 47 -7.59 8.60 1.28
CA VAL A 47 -6.76 8.60 2.50
C VAL A 47 -5.98 7.31 2.66
N VAL A 48 -6.54 6.18 2.24
CA VAL A 48 -5.97 4.86 2.52
C VAL A 48 -4.97 4.43 1.45
N GLY A 49 -5.35 4.48 0.18
CA GLY A 49 -4.46 4.06 -0.90
C GLY A 49 -3.36 5.09 -1.18
N ASP A 50 -3.74 6.34 -1.47
CA ASP A 50 -2.78 7.36 -1.87
C ASP A 50 -1.92 7.85 -0.70
N TYR A 51 -2.55 8.31 0.38
CA TYR A 51 -1.80 8.91 1.49
C TYR A 51 -1.23 7.87 2.45
N GLY A 52 -2.02 6.92 2.91
CA GLY A 52 -1.58 5.88 3.84
C GLY A 52 -0.66 4.86 3.17
N GLY A 53 -1.18 4.14 2.20
CA GLY A 53 -0.47 3.08 1.49
C GLY A 53 0.67 3.59 0.62
N GLY A 54 0.54 4.80 0.08
CA GLY A 54 1.57 5.43 -0.73
C GLY A 54 2.48 6.35 0.08
N GLY A 55 1.97 7.55 0.41
CA GLY A 55 2.77 8.64 0.97
C GLY A 55 3.43 8.30 2.29
N LEU A 56 2.67 7.80 3.26
CA LEU A 56 3.19 7.47 4.59
C LEU A 56 4.15 6.28 4.55
N LEU A 57 3.80 5.24 3.77
CA LEU A 57 4.67 4.07 3.62
C LEU A 57 5.98 4.43 2.94
N LEU A 58 5.96 5.31 1.92
CA LEU A 58 7.19 5.84 1.31
C LEU A 58 8.03 6.61 2.33
N ALA A 59 7.42 7.50 3.10
CA ALA A 59 8.14 8.28 4.12
C ALA A 59 8.80 7.36 5.16
N PHE A 60 8.08 6.35 5.63
CA PHE A 60 8.62 5.32 6.53
C PHE A 60 9.80 4.57 5.90
N GLY A 61 9.64 4.10 4.66
CA GLY A 61 10.70 3.41 3.93
C GLY A 61 11.96 4.27 3.74
N VAL A 62 11.78 5.56 3.44
CA VAL A 62 12.91 6.50 3.31
C VAL A 62 13.65 6.67 4.64
N VAL A 63 12.93 6.79 5.75
CA VAL A 63 13.56 6.88 7.10
C VAL A 63 14.34 5.60 7.40
N CYS A 64 13.77 4.43 7.15
CA CYS A 64 14.47 3.14 7.30
C CYS A 64 15.75 3.07 6.45
N ALA A 65 15.66 3.50 5.19
CA ALA A 65 16.79 3.53 4.26
C ALA A 65 17.89 4.50 4.70
N LEU A 66 17.53 5.64 5.31
CA LEU A 66 18.50 6.59 5.87
C LEU A 66 19.18 6.03 7.12
N LEU A 67 18.45 5.33 7.99
CA LEU A 67 19.02 4.65 9.16
C LEU A 67 20.02 3.57 8.71
N GLU A 68 19.66 2.76 7.73
CA GLU A 68 20.55 1.75 7.19
C GLU A 68 21.79 2.37 6.55
N ARG A 69 21.61 3.45 5.78
CA ARG A 69 22.74 4.20 5.20
C ARG A 69 23.70 4.71 6.27
N GLY A 70 23.20 5.12 7.43
CA GLY A 70 24.03 5.55 8.55
C GLY A 70 24.96 4.45 9.09
N ARG A 71 24.56 3.18 8.92
CA ARG A 71 25.34 2.00 9.35
C ARG A 71 26.23 1.46 8.23
N SER A 72 25.67 1.28 7.04
CA SER A 72 26.35 0.63 5.92
C SER A 72 27.14 1.59 5.00
N GLY A 73 26.88 2.89 5.07
CA GLY A 73 27.40 3.89 4.13
C GLY A 73 26.75 3.84 2.74
N ARG A 74 25.81 2.90 2.49
CA ARG A 74 25.22 2.67 1.16
C ARG A 74 23.80 3.22 1.11
N GLY A 75 23.50 3.93 0.03
CA GLY A 75 22.13 4.33 -0.31
C GLY A 75 21.36 3.22 -1.01
N GLN A 76 20.03 3.42 -1.12
CA GLN A 76 19.15 2.49 -1.81
C GLN A 76 17.95 3.20 -2.42
N VAL A 77 17.25 2.52 -3.30
CA VAL A 77 15.96 2.96 -3.84
C VAL A 77 14.85 2.38 -2.97
N VAL A 78 13.89 3.23 -2.60
CA VAL A 78 12.63 2.84 -1.95
C VAL A 78 11.53 2.99 -3.00
N ASP A 79 10.91 1.89 -3.35
CA ASP A 79 9.79 1.84 -4.28
C ASP A 79 8.51 1.49 -3.52
N ALA A 80 7.62 2.46 -3.37
CA ALA A 80 6.36 2.29 -2.67
C ALA A 80 5.21 2.22 -3.68
N ALA A 81 4.63 1.04 -3.86
CA ALA A 81 3.42 0.87 -4.64
C ALA A 81 2.19 1.04 -3.74
N MET A 82 1.26 1.91 -4.14
CA MET A 82 0.04 2.19 -3.36
C MET A 82 -0.82 0.94 -3.16
N VAL A 83 -0.86 0.05 -4.13
CA VAL A 83 -1.58 -1.23 -4.00
C VAL A 83 -0.97 -2.13 -2.92
N ASP A 84 0.36 -2.20 -2.83
CA ASP A 84 1.06 -3.01 -1.83
C ASP A 84 0.87 -2.42 -0.42
N GLY A 85 0.91 -1.09 -0.33
CA GLY A 85 0.59 -0.40 0.91
C GLY A 85 -0.85 -0.64 1.37
N ALA A 86 -1.82 -0.64 0.45
CA ALA A 86 -3.20 -0.97 0.77
C ALA A 86 -3.34 -2.43 1.27
N VAL A 87 -2.62 -3.39 0.67
CA VAL A 87 -2.57 -4.79 1.14
C VAL A 87 -1.97 -4.88 2.54
N SER A 88 -0.95 -4.10 2.84
CA SER A 88 -0.29 -4.14 4.15
C SER A 88 -1.23 -3.81 5.32
N PHE A 89 -2.22 -2.94 5.09
CA PHE A 89 -3.26 -2.63 6.09
C PHE A 89 -4.23 -3.79 6.34
N LEU A 90 -4.29 -4.76 5.44
CA LEU A 90 -5.11 -5.96 5.60
C LEU A 90 -4.37 -7.11 6.28
N ALA A 91 -3.12 -6.94 6.71
CA ALA A 91 -2.30 -8.02 7.23
C ALA A 91 -3.00 -8.82 8.35
N ALA A 92 -3.66 -8.13 9.31
CA ALA A 92 -4.41 -8.79 10.37
C ALA A 92 -5.61 -9.58 9.82
N THR A 93 -6.41 -8.99 8.93
CA THR A 93 -7.59 -9.63 8.32
C THR A 93 -7.17 -10.85 7.48
N ILE A 94 -6.11 -10.72 6.69
CA ILE A 94 -5.57 -11.83 5.88
C ILE A 94 -5.08 -12.94 6.80
N GLY A 95 -4.39 -12.60 7.89
CA GLY A 95 -3.94 -13.57 8.90
C GLY A 95 -5.09 -14.32 9.55
N LEU A 96 -6.12 -13.60 10.02
CA LEU A 96 -7.32 -14.20 10.64
C LEU A 96 -8.06 -15.10 9.65
N ARG A 97 -8.21 -14.67 8.42
CA ARG A 97 -8.83 -15.49 7.36
C ARG A 97 -8.04 -16.75 7.07
N GLY A 98 -6.71 -16.65 7.01
CA GLY A 98 -5.82 -17.82 6.83
C GLY A 98 -5.93 -18.84 7.97
N MET A 99 -6.28 -18.39 9.16
CA MET A 99 -6.53 -19.25 10.34
C MET A 99 -7.98 -19.77 10.44
N GLY A 100 -8.87 -19.40 9.51
CA GLY A 100 -10.29 -19.75 9.57
C GLY A 100 -11.09 -18.98 10.63
N LEU A 101 -10.58 -17.85 11.13
CA LEU A 101 -11.19 -17.05 12.18
C LEU A 101 -11.97 -15.81 11.63
N TRP A 102 -12.00 -15.64 10.29
CA TRP A 102 -12.67 -14.54 9.62
C TRP A 102 -13.49 -15.03 8.44
#